data_483967609064b50f82065287ce84f1d6
#
_entry.id   483967609064b50f82065287ce84f1d6
#
_cell.length_a   1.000
_cell.length_b   1.000
_cell.length_c   1.000
_cell.angle_alpha   90.00
_cell.angle_beta   90.00
_cell.angle_gamma   90.00
#
_symmetry.space_group_name_H-M   'P 1'
#
loop_
_entity.id
_entity.type
_entity.pdbx_description
1 polymer ?
#
loop_
_entity_poly.entity_id
_entity_poly.type
_entity_poly.pdbx_seq_one_letter_code
_entity_poly.pdbx_strand_id
1 'polypeptide(L)'
;MKIGLVSDIHCSVEGLRAALDVLADCDEVICAGDIMFQYRFSNDLAAQLESAGVRCIVGNHDKSILHLPNHPVRALPSIEPRRLAYLANLPEQLTLDRAGVHILVAHGAPWDPPGAIEATYVYPHDTQRLERMRHVEADVIVLGHTHVPMTERVANRLVINPGSCGVPTGAQRELTCMSLDLDTLEVELHTFASDAAQLSGRR
;
A
#
# COMPACT_ATOMS: atom_id res chain seq x y z
N MET A 1 0.24 15.52 -14.28
CA MET A 1 -0.50 15.05 -13.09
C MET A 1 0.43 14.14 -12.28
N LYS A 2 0.57 14.40 -10.96
CA LYS A 2 1.49 13.67 -10.10
C LYS A 2 0.71 12.84 -9.06
N ILE A 3 1.02 11.56 -8.95
CA ILE A 3 0.36 10.63 -8.00
C ILE A 3 1.37 10.21 -6.94
N GLY A 4 0.99 10.34 -5.66
CA GLY A 4 1.71 9.75 -4.54
C GLY A 4 1.32 8.29 -4.33
N LEU A 5 2.29 7.45 -4.02
CA LEU A 5 2.12 6.02 -3.81
C LEU A 5 2.66 5.63 -2.44
N VAL A 6 1.82 5.00 -1.63
CA VAL A 6 2.16 4.42 -0.32
C VAL A 6 1.66 2.99 -0.23
N SER A 7 2.23 2.18 0.63
CA SER A 7 1.78 0.81 0.93
C SER A 7 2.28 0.38 2.30
N ASP A 8 1.73 -0.73 2.82
CA ASP A 8 2.26 -1.46 3.97
C ASP A 8 2.45 -0.55 5.19
N ILE A 9 1.36 0.15 5.57
CA ILE A 9 1.35 1.16 6.64
C ILE A 9 1.37 0.50 8.04
N HIS A 10 0.72 -0.67 8.18
CA HIS A 10 0.72 -1.51 9.38
C HIS A 10 0.45 -0.75 10.68
N CYS A 11 -0.60 0.09 10.69
CA CYS A 11 -1.01 0.92 11.84
C CYS A 11 -0.04 2.06 12.21
N SER A 12 0.92 2.43 11.35
CA SER A 12 1.86 3.53 11.60
C SER A 12 1.25 4.87 11.21
N VAL A 13 0.67 5.58 12.19
CA VAL A 13 0.11 6.93 11.98
C VAL A 13 1.20 7.93 11.60
N GLU A 14 2.34 7.87 12.29
CA GLU A 14 3.50 8.73 12.05
C GLU A 14 4.13 8.46 10.68
N GLY A 15 4.23 7.18 10.29
CA GLY A 15 4.76 6.80 8.98
C GLY A 15 3.90 7.32 7.84
N LEU A 16 2.57 7.18 7.95
CA LEU A 16 1.65 7.75 6.97
C LEU A 16 1.75 9.28 6.93
N ARG A 17 1.80 9.94 8.10
CA ARG A 17 1.91 11.39 8.16
C ARG A 17 3.18 11.88 7.44
N ALA A 18 4.34 11.27 7.76
CA ALA A 18 5.60 11.61 7.12
C ALA A 18 5.56 11.39 5.60
N ALA A 19 4.94 10.28 5.14
CA ALA A 19 4.76 10.02 3.72
C ALA A 19 3.86 11.08 3.06
N LEU A 20 2.75 11.47 3.70
CA LEU A 20 1.86 12.52 3.17
C LEU A 20 2.52 13.89 3.12
N ASP A 21 3.38 14.22 4.10
CA ASP A 21 4.17 15.46 4.09
C ASP A 21 5.15 15.49 2.90
N VAL A 22 5.81 14.37 2.62
CA VAL A 22 6.71 14.21 1.46
C VAL A 22 5.94 14.29 0.13
N LEU A 23 4.73 13.78 0.08
CA LEU A 23 3.88 13.70 -1.11
C LEU A 23 2.92 14.90 -1.24
N ALA A 24 3.15 15.98 -0.49
CA ALA A 24 2.23 17.13 -0.42
C ALA A 24 2.02 17.87 -1.76
N ASP A 25 2.93 17.70 -2.72
CA ASP A 25 2.84 18.26 -4.08
C ASP A 25 2.14 17.32 -5.07
N CYS A 26 1.71 16.14 -4.64
CA CYS A 26 0.95 15.20 -5.47
C CYS A 26 -0.54 15.59 -5.52
N ASP A 27 -1.15 15.42 -6.71
CA ASP A 27 -2.56 15.72 -6.94
C ASP A 27 -3.50 14.71 -6.25
N GLU A 28 -3.03 13.46 -6.07
CA GLU A 28 -3.77 12.34 -5.48
C GLU A 28 -2.78 11.40 -4.82
N VAL A 29 -3.18 10.73 -3.71
CA VAL A 29 -2.40 9.68 -3.06
C VAL A 29 -3.16 8.36 -3.10
N ILE A 30 -2.44 7.28 -3.45
CA ILE A 30 -2.97 5.92 -3.53
C ILE A 30 -2.22 5.02 -2.55
N CYS A 31 -2.96 4.19 -1.80
CA CYS A 31 -2.41 3.19 -0.89
C CYS A 31 -2.65 1.78 -1.44
N ALA A 32 -1.58 1.02 -1.66
CA ALA A 32 -1.62 -0.34 -2.19
C ALA A 32 -1.85 -1.42 -1.12
N GLY A 33 -2.54 -1.10 -0.02
CA GLY A 33 -2.99 -2.08 0.98
C GLY A 33 -2.10 -2.22 2.21
N ASP A 34 -2.44 -3.21 3.05
CA ASP A 34 -1.85 -3.46 4.37
C ASP A 34 -1.83 -2.20 5.25
N ILE A 35 -3.04 -1.63 5.37
CA ILE A 35 -3.32 -0.47 6.21
C ILE A 35 -3.16 -0.85 7.67
N MET A 36 -3.80 -1.95 8.07
CA MET A 36 -3.72 -2.50 9.43
C MET A 36 -2.66 -3.59 9.51
N PHE A 37 -2.26 -3.93 10.72
CA PHE A 37 -1.49 -5.13 10.97
C PHE A 37 -2.44 -6.24 11.45
N GLN A 38 -2.24 -7.48 11.03
CA GLN A 38 -3.21 -8.56 11.28
C GLN A 38 -3.61 -8.73 12.76
N TYR A 39 -2.78 -8.27 13.73
CA TYR A 39 -3.09 -8.35 15.17
C TYR A 39 -3.33 -7.00 15.82
N ARG A 40 -3.40 -5.92 15.05
CA ARG A 40 -3.64 -4.56 15.53
C ARG A 40 -4.55 -3.79 14.59
N PHE A 41 -5.33 -2.88 15.18
CA PHE A 41 -6.18 -1.94 14.45
C PHE A 41 -5.92 -0.52 14.99
N SER A 42 -5.87 0.46 14.11
CA SER A 42 -5.72 1.86 14.47
C SER A 42 -6.90 2.68 13.94
N ASN A 43 -7.75 3.17 14.86
CA ASN A 43 -8.83 4.10 14.50
C ASN A 43 -8.26 5.40 13.94
N ASP A 44 -7.17 5.89 14.51
CA ASP A 44 -6.53 7.15 14.12
C ASP A 44 -5.98 7.06 12.70
N LEU A 45 -5.36 5.92 12.33
CA LEU A 45 -4.88 5.71 10.97
C LEU A 45 -6.04 5.69 9.96
N ALA A 46 -7.10 4.95 10.26
CA ALA A 46 -8.29 4.91 9.39
C ALA A 46 -8.91 6.32 9.23
N ALA A 47 -8.94 7.10 10.33
CA ALA A 47 -9.41 8.48 10.30
C ALA A 47 -8.51 9.39 9.44
N GLN A 48 -7.20 9.22 9.54
CA GLN A 48 -6.24 10.00 8.77
C GLN A 48 -6.36 9.72 7.27
N LEU A 49 -6.44 8.45 6.86
CA LEU A 49 -6.62 8.07 5.46
C LEU A 49 -7.92 8.64 4.87
N GLU A 50 -9.02 8.50 5.61
CA GLU A 50 -10.33 9.03 5.19
C GLU A 50 -10.30 10.56 5.06
N SER A 51 -9.72 11.27 6.04
CA SER A 51 -9.66 12.74 6.03
C SER A 51 -8.71 13.29 4.96
N ALA A 52 -7.63 12.59 4.65
CA ALA A 52 -6.69 12.95 3.60
C ALA A 52 -7.17 12.56 2.19
N GLY A 53 -8.28 11.84 2.08
CA GLY A 53 -8.83 11.40 0.80
C GLY A 53 -7.95 10.39 0.06
N VAL A 54 -7.12 9.63 0.79
CA VAL A 54 -6.25 8.60 0.21
C VAL A 54 -7.09 7.48 -0.39
N ARG A 55 -6.85 7.13 -1.64
CA ARG A 55 -7.50 5.98 -2.28
C ARG A 55 -6.81 4.70 -1.87
N CYS A 56 -7.50 3.84 -1.15
CA CYS A 56 -6.92 2.62 -0.60
C CYS A 56 -7.54 1.37 -1.21
N ILE A 57 -6.76 0.30 -1.24
CA ILE A 57 -7.23 -1.08 -1.34
C ILE A 57 -6.92 -1.82 -0.05
N VAL A 58 -7.52 -2.99 0.17
CA VAL A 58 -7.15 -3.89 1.26
C VAL A 58 -5.96 -4.76 0.88
N GLY A 59 -5.04 -4.98 1.84
CA GLY A 59 -3.97 -5.98 1.74
C GLY A 59 -4.33 -7.29 2.47
N ASN A 60 -3.38 -8.21 2.54
CA ASN A 60 -3.61 -9.51 3.19
C ASN A 60 -3.82 -9.41 4.70
N HIS A 61 -3.15 -8.48 5.38
CA HIS A 61 -3.37 -8.23 6.81
C HIS A 61 -4.76 -7.66 7.08
N ASP A 62 -5.23 -6.74 6.23
CA ASP A 62 -6.58 -6.18 6.30
C ASP A 62 -7.63 -7.26 6.07
N LYS A 63 -7.45 -8.10 5.03
CA LYS A 63 -8.33 -9.23 4.72
C LYS A 63 -8.36 -10.28 5.83
N SER A 64 -7.23 -10.52 6.50
CA SER A 64 -7.18 -11.40 7.67
C SER A 64 -8.10 -10.91 8.78
N ILE A 65 -8.06 -9.63 9.10
CA ILE A 65 -8.98 -9.02 10.08
C ILE A 65 -10.43 -9.17 9.64
N LEU A 66 -10.73 -8.90 8.38
CA LEU A 66 -12.10 -8.83 7.86
C LEU A 66 -12.76 -10.20 7.70
N HIS A 67 -12.03 -11.19 7.19
CA HIS A 67 -12.61 -12.43 6.66
C HIS A 67 -12.31 -13.69 7.47
N LEU A 68 -11.22 -13.76 8.26
CA LEU A 68 -10.98 -14.92 9.10
C LEU A 68 -12.08 -15.05 10.18
N PRO A 69 -12.68 -16.25 10.33
CA PRO A 69 -13.69 -16.47 11.37
C PRO A 69 -13.15 -16.13 12.75
N ASN A 70 -13.95 -15.43 13.57
CA ASN A 70 -13.65 -15.10 14.98
C ASN A 70 -12.28 -14.41 15.17
N HIS A 71 -11.85 -13.60 14.21
CA HIS A 71 -10.58 -12.89 14.32
C HIS A 71 -10.56 -11.99 15.56
N PRO A 72 -9.56 -12.13 16.48
CA PRO A 72 -9.58 -11.50 17.80
C PRO A 72 -9.60 -9.97 17.74
N VAL A 73 -8.99 -9.38 16.72
CA VAL A 73 -8.97 -7.92 16.54
C VAL A 73 -10.39 -7.35 16.44
N ARG A 74 -11.32 -8.01 15.74
CA ARG A 74 -12.70 -7.50 15.61
C ARG A 74 -13.49 -7.47 16.93
N ALA A 75 -13.05 -8.24 17.92
CA ALA A 75 -13.68 -8.29 19.23
C ALA A 75 -13.13 -7.23 20.23
N LEU A 76 -12.12 -6.46 19.83
CA LEU A 76 -11.53 -5.44 20.69
C LEU A 76 -12.52 -4.27 20.89
N PRO A 77 -12.86 -3.92 22.15
CA PRO A 77 -13.80 -2.86 22.45
C PRO A 77 -13.31 -1.45 22.07
N SER A 78 -12.00 -1.32 21.81
CA SER A 78 -11.39 -0.08 21.38
C SER A 78 -11.61 0.25 19.89
N ILE A 79 -12.10 -0.70 19.09
CA ILE A 79 -12.33 -0.46 17.66
C ILE A 79 -13.66 0.25 17.45
N GLU A 80 -13.59 1.41 16.81
CA GLU A 80 -14.79 2.14 16.39
C GLU A 80 -15.49 1.39 15.24
N PRO A 81 -16.78 1.03 15.35
CA PRO A 81 -17.49 0.29 14.30
C PRO A 81 -17.43 0.97 12.92
N ARG A 82 -17.46 2.29 12.88
CA ARG A 82 -17.35 3.07 11.62
C ARG A 82 -15.99 2.89 10.95
N ARG A 83 -14.91 2.71 11.72
CA ARG A 83 -13.56 2.52 11.18
C ARG A 83 -13.36 1.10 10.63
N LEU A 84 -13.95 0.12 11.30
CA LEU A 84 -14.00 -1.23 10.77
C LEU A 84 -14.85 -1.29 9.49
N ALA A 85 -15.99 -0.59 9.45
CA ALA A 85 -16.82 -0.48 8.27
C ALA A 85 -16.09 0.25 7.10
N TYR A 86 -15.32 1.30 7.40
CA TYR A 86 -14.46 1.96 6.40
C TYR A 86 -13.52 0.93 5.75
N LEU A 87 -12.75 0.18 6.55
CA LEU A 87 -11.83 -0.85 6.05
C LEU A 87 -12.57 -1.91 5.22
N ALA A 88 -13.74 -2.36 5.68
CA ALA A 88 -14.54 -3.40 5.03
C ALA A 88 -15.14 -2.96 3.67
N ASN A 89 -15.26 -1.66 3.42
CA ASN A 89 -15.77 -1.12 2.16
C ASN A 89 -14.66 -0.82 1.14
N LEU A 90 -13.38 -1.00 1.48
CA LEU A 90 -12.29 -0.82 0.53
C LEU A 90 -12.25 -1.98 -0.46
N PRO A 91 -11.94 -1.72 -1.74
CA PRO A 91 -11.80 -2.76 -2.75
C PRO A 91 -10.52 -3.59 -2.54
N GLU A 92 -10.47 -4.80 -3.12
CA GLU A 92 -9.26 -5.63 -3.15
C GLU A 92 -8.28 -5.21 -4.25
N GLN A 93 -8.79 -4.63 -5.32
CA GLN A 93 -8.03 -4.04 -6.43
C GLN A 93 -8.72 -2.75 -6.87
N LEU A 94 -7.96 -1.85 -7.43
CA LEU A 94 -8.47 -0.58 -7.94
C LEU A 94 -7.93 -0.33 -9.33
N THR A 95 -8.82 -0.01 -10.26
CA THR A 95 -8.46 0.42 -11.61
C THR A 95 -8.84 1.90 -11.79
N LEU A 96 -7.93 2.68 -12.31
CA LEU A 96 -8.08 4.12 -12.51
C LEU A 96 -7.61 4.53 -13.90
N ASP A 97 -8.35 5.44 -14.53
CA ASP A 97 -7.89 6.17 -15.70
C ASP A 97 -7.56 7.61 -15.29
N ARG A 98 -6.29 7.99 -15.42
CA ARG A 98 -5.81 9.32 -15.04
C ARG A 98 -4.89 9.87 -16.12
N ALA A 99 -5.18 11.06 -16.60
CA ALA A 99 -4.41 11.72 -17.65
C ALA A 99 -4.14 10.82 -18.89
N GLY A 100 -5.07 9.89 -19.21
CA GLY A 100 -4.92 8.93 -20.30
C GLY A 100 -4.06 7.71 -19.98
N VAL A 101 -3.60 7.55 -18.74
CA VAL A 101 -2.85 6.38 -18.24
C VAL A 101 -3.79 5.44 -17.50
N HIS A 102 -3.76 4.17 -17.87
CA HIS A 102 -4.53 3.12 -17.23
C HIS A 102 -3.73 2.49 -16.09
N ILE A 103 -4.19 2.66 -14.83
CA ILE A 103 -3.48 2.25 -13.61
C ILE A 103 -4.24 1.13 -12.93
N LEU A 104 -3.57 0.02 -12.66
CA LEU A 104 -4.07 -1.06 -11.80
C LEU A 104 -3.30 -1.05 -10.48
N VAL A 105 -4.04 -1.07 -9.36
CA VAL A 105 -3.48 -1.22 -8.01
C VAL A 105 -3.92 -2.56 -7.45
N ALA A 106 -2.97 -3.38 -7.03
CA ALA A 106 -3.18 -4.66 -6.38
C ALA A 106 -2.18 -4.83 -5.24
N HIS A 107 -2.55 -5.46 -4.13
CA HIS A 107 -1.61 -5.60 -3.01
C HIS A 107 -0.50 -6.61 -3.32
N GLY A 108 -0.85 -7.80 -3.80
CA GLY A 108 0.08 -8.80 -4.33
C GLY A 108 0.04 -8.88 -5.85
N ALA A 109 0.13 -10.10 -6.39
CA ALA A 109 0.06 -10.28 -7.84
C ALA A 109 -1.36 -9.99 -8.37
N PRO A 110 -1.50 -9.25 -9.49
CA PRO A 110 -2.81 -8.91 -10.07
C PRO A 110 -3.70 -10.11 -10.43
N TRP A 111 -3.12 -11.30 -10.57
CA TRP A 111 -3.83 -12.55 -10.86
C TRP A 111 -4.17 -13.37 -9.61
N ASP A 112 -3.95 -12.85 -8.41
CA ASP A 112 -4.39 -13.54 -7.20
C ASP A 112 -5.93 -13.66 -7.20
N PRO A 113 -6.48 -14.82 -6.78
CA PRO A 113 -7.92 -15.01 -6.82
C PRO A 113 -8.66 -13.98 -5.95
N PRO A 114 -9.79 -13.43 -6.43
CA PRO A 114 -10.64 -12.57 -5.60
C PRO A 114 -11.01 -13.26 -4.28
N GLY A 115 -10.95 -12.52 -3.19
CA GLY A 115 -11.24 -13.03 -1.84
C GLY A 115 -10.10 -13.83 -1.20
N ALA A 116 -9.00 -14.12 -1.91
CA ALA A 116 -7.84 -14.78 -1.31
C ALA A 116 -7.23 -13.90 -0.21
N ILE A 117 -7.04 -14.46 0.99
CA ILE A 117 -6.38 -13.75 2.09
C ILE A 117 -4.89 -13.65 1.80
N GLU A 118 -4.27 -14.76 1.40
CA GLU A 118 -2.87 -14.77 1.03
C GLU A 118 -2.63 -14.00 -0.28
N ALA A 119 -1.56 -13.21 -0.30
CA ALA A 119 -1.13 -12.46 -1.46
C ALA A 119 0.19 -12.99 -2.02
N THR A 120 0.33 -13.00 -3.34
CA THR A 120 1.57 -13.47 -3.98
C THR A 120 2.63 -12.38 -3.94
N TYR A 121 3.80 -12.68 -3.37
CA TYR A 121 4.96 -11.80 -3.38
C TYR A 121 5.50 -11.62 -4.80
N VAL A 122 5.78 -10.37 -5.19
CA VAL A 122 6.47 -10.04 -6.45
C VAL A 122 7.70 -9.18 -6.13
N TYR A 123 8.86 -9.80 -6.12
CA TYR A 123 10.14 -9.14 -5.82
C TYR A 123 10.84 -8.62 -7.08
N PRO A 124 11.75 -7.63 -6.98
CA PRO A 124 12.50 -7.09 -8.13
C PRO A 124 13.27 -8.13 -8.93
N HIS A 125 13.71 -9.22 -8.29
CA HIS A 125 14.48 -10.30 -8.93
C HIS A 125 13.61 -11.48 -9.40
N ASP A 126 12.29 -11.42 -9.21
CA ASP A 126 11.37 -12.47 -9.65
C ASP A 126 11.00 -12.30 -11.12
N THR A 127 11.93 -12.66 -12.00
CA THR A 127 11.79 -12.50 -13.44
C THR A 127 10.55 -13.23 -13.98
N GLN A 128 10.17 -14.36 -13.41
CA GLN A 128 9.02 -15.14 -13.86
C GLN A 128 7.71 -14.42 -13.58
N ARG A 129 7.52 -13.86 -12.38
CA ARG A 129 6.32 -13.12 -12.03
C ARG A 129 6.28 -11.76 -12.72
N LEU A 130 7.42 -11.08 -12.81
CA LEU A 130 7.52 -9.81 -13.54
C LEU A 130 7.14 -10.00 -15.02
N GLU A 131 7.66 -11.04 -15.70
CA GLU A 131 7.31 -11.29 -17.10
C GLU A 131 5.80 -11.52 -17.32
N ARG A 132 5.08 -12.07 -16.36
CA ARG A 132 3.62 -12.21 -16.43
C ARG A 132 2.89 -10.86 -16.46
N MET A 133 3.49 -9.78 -15.94
CA MET A 133 2.88 -8.45 -15.93
C MET A 133 2.61 -7.92 -17.33
N ARG A 134 3.32 -8.40 -18.35
CA ARG A 134 3.08 -8.03 -19.76
C ARG A 134 1.65 -8.33 -20.25
N HIS A 135 0.96 -9.26 -19.58
CA HIS A 135 -0.40 -9.68 -19.93
C HIS A 135 -1.48 -8.95 -19.10
N VAL A 136 -1.08 -8.07 -18.19
CA VAL A 136 -2.01 -7.26 -17.39
C VAL A 136 -2.47 -6.08 -18.23
N GLU A 137 -3.77 -5.84 -18.26
CA GLU A 137 -4.36 -4.73 -19.01
C GLU A 137 -4.26 -3.42 -18.19
N ALA A 138 -3.06 -2.87 -18.12
CA ALA A 138 -2.77 -1.59 -17.50
C ALA A 138 -1.46 -1.03 -18.06
N ASP A 139 -1.29 0.29 -18.07
CA ASP A 139 -0.01 0.95 -18.40
C ASP A 139 0.91 0.97 -17.18
N VAL A 140 0.32 1.19 -16.01
CA VAL A 140 1.00 1.21 -14.71
C VAL A 140 0.35 0.19 -13.78
N ILE A 141 1.17 -0.62 -13.12
CA ILE A 141 0.77 -1.62 -12.14
C ILE A 141 1.42 -1.26 -10.81
N VAL A 142 0.61 -0.93 -9.81
CA VAL A 142 1.10 -0.59 -8.46
C VAL A 142 0.86 -1.77 -7.53
N LEU A 143 1.92 -2.21 -6.85
CA LEU A 143 1.94 -3.35 -5.93
C LEU A 143 2.35 -2.90 -4.52
N GLY A 144 2.15 -3.76 -3.53
CA GLY A 144 2.65 -3.64 -2.16
C GLY A 144 3.28 -4.96 -1.68
N HIS A 145 2.96 -5.36 -0.43
CA HIS A 145 3.18 -6.68 0.15
C HIS A 145 4.64 -7.07 0.45
N THR A 146 5.58 -6.74 -0.42
CA THR A 146 6.98 -7.12 -0.22
C THR A 146 7.75 -6.19 0.71
N HIS A 147 7.24 -4.98 0.94
CA HIS A 147 7.91 -3.85 1.58
C HIS A 147 9.22 -3.42 0.88
N VAL A 148 9.53 -3.97 -0.29
CA VAL A 148 10.74 -3.67 -1.04
C VAL A 148 10.40 -2.71 -2.16
N PRO A 149 10.97 -1.49 -2.18
CA PRO A 149 10.77 -0.56 -3.28
C PRO A 149 11.21 -1.16 -4.61
N MET A 150 10.37 -0.96 -5.63
CA MET A 150 10.64 -1.50 -6.96
C MET A 150 10.07 -0.58 -8.04
N THR A 151 10.83 -0.37 -9.09
CA THR A 151 10.38 0.25 -10.35
C THR A 151 10.95 -0.54 -11.50
N GLU A 152 10.09 -1.29 -12.18
CA GLU A 152 10.48 -2.17 -13.28
C GLU A 152 9.66 -1.89 -14.53
N ARG A 153 10.30 -1.99 -15.69
CA ARG A 153 9.62 -1.95 -16.98
C ARG A 153 9.54 -3.32 -17.59
N VAL A 154 8.32 -3.80 -17.82
CA VAL A 154 8.05 -5.11 -18.42
C VAL A 154 7.25 -4.89 -19.70
N ALA A 155 7.88 -5.10 -20.84
CA ALA A 155 7.33 -4.69 -22.15
C ALA A 155 6.95 -3.18 -22.12
N ASN A 156 5.69 -2.86 -22.35
CA ASN A 156 5.18 -1.49 -22.28
C ASN A 156 4.48 -1.17 -20.94
N ARG A 157 4.68 -1.97 -19.91
CA ARG A 157 4.12 -1.78 -18.58
C ARG A 157 5.15 -1.19 -17.63
N LEU A 158 4.72 -0.32 -16.73
CA LEU A 158 5.50 0.17 -15.61
C LEU A 158 4.98 -0.51 -14.33
N VAL A 159 5.81 -1.31 -13.67
CA VAL A 159 5.48 -2.01 -12.43
C VAL A 159 6.17 -1.31 -11.27
N ILE A 160 5.40 -0.88 -10.28
CA ILE A 160 5.87 -0.07 -9.16
C ILE A 160 5.48 -0.75 -7.85
N ASN A 161 6.39 -0.75 -6.89
CA ASN A 161 6.08 -1.01 -5.48
C ASN A 161 6.70 0.12 -4.66
N PRO A 162 5.93 0.91 -3.91
CA PRO A 162 6.48 2.03 -3.15
C PRO A 162 7.26 1.59 -1.89
N GLY A 163 7.34 0.30 -1.62
CA GLY A 163 7.91 -0.23 -0.39
C GLY A 163 6.93 -0.12 0.78
N SER A 164 7.41 0.28 1.96
CA SER A 164 6.56 0.44 3.14
C SER A 164 6.80 1.79 3.80
N CYS A 165 5.71 2.50 4.08
CA CYS A 165 5.77 3.72 4.88
C CYS A 165 5.50 3.49 6.38
N GLY A 166 5.24 2.24 6.79
CA GLY A 166 4.94 1.92 8.18
C GLY A 166 5.92 0.97 8.87
N VAL A 167 6.56 0.09 8.09
CA VAL A 167 7.51 -0.90 8.59
C VAL A 167 8.85 -0.73 7.89
N PRO A 168 9.88 -0.26 8.61
CA PRO A 168 11.18 -0.04 8.00
C PRO A 168 11.81 -1.34 7.54
N THR A 169 12.37 -1.34 6.33
CA THR A 169 13.01 -2.47 5.69
C THR A 169 14.49 -2.18 5.39
N GLY A 170 15.23 -3.24 5.06
CA GLY A 170 16.65 -3.14 4.75
C GLY A 170 17.56 -2.85 5.97
N ALA A 171 18.85 -2.74 5.70
CA ALA A 171 19.86 -2.52 6.74
C ALA A 171 19.80 -1.13 7.38
N GLN A 172 19.32 -0.14 6.64
CA GLN A 172 19.23 1.27 7.10
C GLN A 172 17.92 1.56 7.82
N ARG A 173 16.95 0.63 7.79
CA ARG A 173 15.65 0.76 8.45
C ARG A 173 14.89 2.01 8.00
N GLU A 174 14.92 2.30 6.72
CA GLU A 174 14.20 3.42 6.12
C GLU A 174 12.74 3.05 5.82
N LEU A 175 11.88 4.04 5.94
CA LEU A 175 10.53 4.03 5.41
C LEU A 175 10.53 4.64 4.01
N THR A 176 9.61 4.19 3.16
CA THR A 176 9.58 4.62 1.77
C THR A 176 8.18 4.98 1.28
N CYS A 177 8.12 5.89 0.33
CA CYS A 177 6.99 6.15 -0.53
C CYS A 177 7.50 6.55 -1.92
N MET A 178 6.63 6.66 -2.91
CA MET A 178 7.01 7.07 -4.25
C MET A 178 6.07 8.14 -4.80
N SER A 179 6.56 8.95 -5.73
CA SER A 179 5.72 9.78 -6.58
C SER A 179 5.88 9.37 -8.04
N LEU A 180 4.78 9.40 -8.78
CA LEU A 180 4.70 9.07 -10.21
C LEU A 180 4.16 10.28 -10.97
N ASP A 181 4.93 10.78 -11.94
CA ASP A 181 4.45 11.75 -12.90
C ASP A 181 3.80 11.01 -14.09
N LEU A 182 2.51 11.25 -14.32
CA LEU A 182 1.76 10.57 -15.38
C LEU A 182 2.06 11.09 -16.78
N ASP A 183 2.61 12.29 -16.91
CA ASP A 183 2.92 12.86 -18.22
C ASP A 183 4.23 12.28 -18.79
N THR A 184 5.17 11.93 -17.90
CA THR A 184 6.49 11.37 -18.26
C THR A 184 6.66 9.89 -17.92
N LEU A 185 5.83 9.35 -17.04
CA LEU A 185 5.96 8.05 -16.38
C LEU A 185 7.30 7.91 -15.63
N GLU A 186 7.79 9.04 -15.09
CA GLU A 186 8.94 9.04 -14.17
C GLU A 186 8.48 8.77 -12.75
N VAL A 187 9.25 7.93 -12.05
CA VAL A 187 8.99 7.53 -10.66
C VAL A 187 10.14 8.03 -9.79
N GLU A 188 9.82 8.72 -8.72
CA GLU A 188 10.77 9.15 -7.71
C GLU A 188 10.56 8.38 -6.42
N LEU A 189 11.62 7.72 -5.92
CA LEU A 189 11.64 7.07 -4.61
C LEU A 189 12.01 8.08 -3.54
N HIS A 190 11.17 8.19 -2.52
CA HIS A 190 11.43 8.99 -1.33
C HIS A 190 11.71 8.06 -0.15
N THR A 191 12.79 8.37 0.60
CA THR A 191 13.15 7.67 1.82
C THR A 191 13.12 8.62 3.01
N PHE A 192 12.67 8.12 4.16
CA PHE A 192 12.63 8.90 5.38
C PHE A 192 12.91 8.01 6.59
N ALA A 193 13.49 8.61 7.63
CA ALA A 193 13.84 7.87 8.83
C ALA A 193 12.59 7.44 9.59
N SER A 194 12.56 6.17 10.04
CA SER A 194 11.64 5.82 11.10
C SER A 194 12.22 6.35 12.41
N ASP A 195 11.47 7.17 13.15
CA ASP A 195 11.80 7.50 14.53
C ASP A 195 11.68 6.22 15.39
N ALA A 196 12.70 5.36 15.27
CA ALA A 196 12.76 4.06 15.94
C ALA A 196 12.73 4.17 17.47
N ALA A 197 12.90 5.37 18.02
CA ALA A 197 12.84 5.62 19.46
C ALA A 197 11.44 5.40 20.06
N GLN A 198 10.37 5.45 19.26
CA GLN A 198 9.00 5.27 19.78
C GLN A 198 8.51 3.82 19.71
N LEU A 199 9.13 2.94 18.92
CA LEU A 199 8.74 1.53 18.81
C LEU A 199 9.33 0.64 19.91
N SER A 200 10.35 1.08 20.64
CA SER A 200 10.99 0.33 21.72
C SER A 200 10.39 0.54 23.12
N GLY A 201 9.43 1.44 23.27
CA GLY A 201 8.93 1.92 24.56
C GLY A 201 7.65 1.29 25.10
N ARG A 202 7.07 0.26 24.43
CA ARG A 202 5.90 -0.47 24.98
C ARG A 202 6.03 -1.96 24.77
N ARG A 203 6.76 -2.58 25.70
CA ARG A 203 6.62 -4.00 25.99
C ARG A 203 5.53 -4.19 27.04
#